data_84ad7a244b4bf0a8715feea5cff71657
#
_entry.id   84ad7a244b4bf0a8715feea5cff71657
#
_cell.length_a   1.000
_cell.length_b   1.000
_cell.length_c   1.000
_cell.angle_alpha   90.00
_cell.angle_beta   90.00
_cell.angle_gamma   90.00
#
_symmetry.space_group_name_H-M   'P 1'
#
loop_
_entity.id
_entity.type
_entity.pdbx_description
1 polymer ?
#
loop_
_entity_poly.entity_id
_entity_poly.type
_entity_poly.pdbx_seq_one_letter_code
_entity_poly.pdbx_strand_id
1 'polypeptide(L)'
;DVDGSQKEVPTFSLKPMKTVWEEYDKRRMEIQNNAAKSANKQRLQGILSMSGMCLGFIPGIDPAIRIVIIVAALSIAVYFFIKGSVGTTVQQQLHDLDDEYAKKYKCPNSACGRPFGAIPYRTIEYNKQCFACGCKYTH
;
A
#
# COMPACT_ATOMS: atom_id res chain seq x y z
N ASP A 1 -3.54 7.08 -57.16
CA ASP A 1 -2.97 5.91 -56.45
C ASP A 1 -2.92 6.21 -54.97
N VAL A 2 -4.04 5.90 -54.32
CA VAL A 2 -4.10 5.94 -52.86
C VAL A 2 -3.53 4.60 -52.36
N ASP A 3 -2.25 4.58 -52.11
CA ASP A 3 -1.58 3.45 -51.48
C ASP A 3 -2.06 3.35 -50.04
N GLY A 4 -3.17 2.64 -49.88
CA GLY A 4 -3.76 2.32 -48.58
C GLY A 4 -2.93 1.29 -47.86
N SER A 5 -1.69 1.63 -47.55
CA SER A 5 -0.88 0.89 -46.58
C SER A 5 -1.55 1.01 -45.23
N GLN A 6 -2.53 0.14 -44.98
CA GLN A 6 -3.03 -0.10 -43.64
C GLN A 6 -1.83 -0.59 -42.83
N LYS A 7 -1.20 0.33 -42.10
CA LYS A 7 -0.24 -0.02 -41.05
C LYS A 7 -0.95 -1.02 -40.15
N GLU A 8 -0.61 -2.28 -40.27
CA GLU A 8 -1.13 -3.32 -39.38
C GLU A 8 -0.78 -2.89 -37.96
N VAL A 9 -1.81 -2.62 -37.18
CA VAL A 9 -1.65 -2.24 -35.78
C VAL A 9 -1.16 -3.48 -35.04
N PRO A 10 0.00 -3.46 -34.38
CA PRO A 10 0.54 -4.62 -33.69
C PRO A 10 -0.42 -5.07 -32.58
N THR A 11 -0.60 -6.38 -32.47
CA THR A 11 -1.46 -7.01 -31.47
C THR A 11 -0.62 -7.75 -30.46
N PHE A 12 -0.86 -7.52 -29.16
CA PHE A 12 -0.13 -8.13 -28.06
C PHE A 12 -1.05 -8.88 -27.11
N SER A 13 -0.54 -9.93 -26.47
CA SER A 13 -1.27 -10.70 -25.48
C SER A 13 -1.26 -10.00 -24.11
N LEU A 14 -2.43 -9.93 -23.45
CA LEU A 14 -2.57 -9.39 -22.09
C LEU A 14 -2.33 -10.42 -20.99
N LYS A 15 -2.13 -11.69 -21.30
CA LYS A 15 -1.92 -12.74 -20.27
C LYS A 15 -0.82 -12.40 -19.25
N PRO A 16 0.38 -11.93 -19.66
CA PRO A 16 1.43 -11.57 -18.69
C PRO A 16 1.00 -10.42 -17.78
N MET A 17 0.22 -9.47 -18.31
CA MET A 17 -0.24 -8.31 -17.53
C MET A 17 -1.27 -8.71 -16.48
N LYS A 18 -2.12 -9.68 -16.76
CA LYS A 18 -3.08 -10.22 -15.80
C LYS A 18 -2.37 -10.81 -14.58
N THR A 19 -1.38 -11.64 -14.79
CA THR A 19 -0.59 -12.26 -13.71
C THR A 19 0.11 -11.20 -12.86
N VAL A 20 0.70 -10.21 -13.49
CA VAL A 20 1.38 -9.10 -12.80
C VAL A 20 0.38 -8.30 -11.96
N TRP A 21 -0.81 -8.02 -12.49
CA TRP A 21 -1.86 -7.31 -11.75
C TRP A 21 -2.36 -8.10 -10.53
N GLU A 22 -2.63 -9.38 -10.69
CA GLU A 22 -3.10 -10.25 -9.61
C GLU A 22 -2.07 -10.36 -8.48
N GLU A 23 -0.79 -10.46 -8.81
CA GLU A 23 0.29 -10.48 -7.84
C GLU A 23 0.40 -9.15 -7.08
N TYR A 24 0.29 -8.04 -7.79
CA TYR A 24 0.30 -6.71 -7.20
C TYR A 24 -0.87 -6.51 -6.24
N ASP A 25 -2.07 -6.81 -6.67
CA ASP A 25 -3.28 -6.64 -5.87
C ASP A 25 -3.21 -7.49 -4.60
N LYS A 26 -2.73 -8.72 -4.70
CA LYS A 26 -2.49 -9.61 -3.55
C LYS A 26 -1.49 -9.02 -2.57
N ARG A 27 -0.33 -8.58 -3.03
CA ARG A 27 0.71 -7.97 -2.18
C ARG A 27 0.22 -6.69 -1.52
N ARG A 28 -0.51 -5.87 -2.26
CA ARG A 28 -1.09 -4.64 -1.73
C ARG A 28 -2.08 -4.90 -0.60
N MET A 29 -3.00 -5.87 -0.79
CA MET A 29 -3.94 -6.28 0.25
C MET A 29 -3.22 -6.85 1.48
N GLU A 30 -2.19 -7.63 1.30
CA GLU A 30 -1.39 -8.19 2.39
C GLU A 30 -0.72 -7.09 3.23
N ILE A 31 -0.11 -6.09 2.60
CA ILE A 31 0.48 -4.93 3.28
C ILE A 31 -0.60 -4.14 4.04
N GLN A 32 -1.74 -3.89 3.43
CA GLN A 32 -2.86 -3.19 4.08
C GLN A 32 -3.43 -3.96 5.26
N ASN A 33 -3.60 -5.27 5.15
CA ASN A 33 -4.09 -6.13 6.23
C ASN A 33 -3.10 -6.17 7.41
N ASN A 34 -1.81 -6.25 7.14
CA ASN A 34 -0.78 -6.21 8.17
C ASN A 34 -0.74 -4.86 8.87
N ALA A 35 -0.91 -3.76 8.13
CA ALA A 35 -1.02 -2.42 8.69
C ALA A 35 -2.26 -2.26 9.57
N ALA A 36 -3.41 -2.78 9.17
CA ALA A 36 -4.65 -2.75 9.94
C ALA A 36 -4.53 -3.55 11.25
N LYS A 37 -3.91 -4.74 11.21
CA LYS A 37 -3.63 -5.54 12.41
C LYS A 37 -2.71 -4.81 13.38
N SER A 38 -1.66 -4.18 12.87
CA SER A 38 -0.73 -3.38 13.68
C SER A 38 -1.41 -2.17 14.31
N ALA A 39 -2.25 -1.45 13.56
CA ALA A 39 -3.01 -0.31 14.07
C ALA A 39 -3.99 -0.70 15.18
N ASN A 40 -4.71 -1.82 15.06
CA ASN A 40 -5.60 -2.33 16.09
C ASN A 40 -4.83 -2.70 17.38
N LYS A 41 -3.69 -3.34 17.25
CA LYS A 41 -2.82 -3.67 18.37
C LYS A 41 -2.34 -2.40 19.09
N GLN A 42 -1.96 -1.37 18.36
CA GLN A 42 -1.55 -0.08 18.94
C GLN A 42 -2.69 0.65 19.66
N ARG A 43 -3.91 0.60 19.13
CA ARG A 43 -5.10 1.18 19.79
C ARG A 43 -5.38 0.52 21.13
N LEU A 44 -5.35 -0.80 21.20
CA LEU A 44 -5.52 -1.55 22.45
C LEU A 44 -4.46 -1.18 23.48
N GLN A 45 -3.21 -1.07 23.06
CA GLN A 45 -2.10 -0.70 23.93
C GLN A 45 -2.21 0.76 24.42
N GLY A 46 -2.67 1.68 23.57
CA GLY A 46 -2.96 3.06 23.94
C GLY A 46 -4.06 3.18 24.99
N ILE A 47 -5.12 2.41 24.89
CA ILE A 47 -6.21 2.35 25.87
C ILE A 47 -5.69 1.82 27.22
N LEU A 48 -4.89 0.78 27.21
CA LEU A 48 -4.26 0.24 28.42
C LEU A 48 -3.35 1.25 29.09
N SER A 49 -2.57 2.02 28.35
CA SER A 49 -1.71 3.09 28.87
C SER A 49 -2.52 4.23 29.51
N MET A 50 -3.61 4.64 28.90
CA MET A 50 -4.54 5.64 29.45
C MET A 50 -5.20 5.15 30.75
N SER A 51 -5.58 3.87 30.80
CA SER A 51 -6.13 3.26 32.02
C SER A 51 -5.12 3.28 33.17
N GLY A 52 -3.83 3.05 32.88
CA GLY A 52 -2.74 3.17 33.87
C GLY A 52 -2.56 4.60 34.39
N MET A 53 -2.71 5.63 33.56
CA MET A 53 -2.70 7.03 33.96
C MET A 53 -3.86 7.36 34.91
N CYS A 54 -5.06 6.88 34.64
CA CYS A 54 -6.22 7.07 35.51
C CYS A 54 -6.02 6.46 36.89
N LEU A 55 -5.35 5.32 37.01
CA LEU A 55 -5.00 4.71 38.29
C LEU A 55 -4.08 5.58 39.16
N GLY A 56 -3.23 6.41 38.56
CA GLY A 56 -2.37 7.36 39.29
C GLY A 56 -3.13 8.48 39.99
N PHE A 57 -4.40 8.71 39.68
CA PHE A 57 -5.24 9.76 40.29
C PHE A 57 -6.17 9.23 41.41
N ILE A 58 -6.07 7.96 41.79
CA ILE A 58 -6.89 7.40 42.87
C ILE A 58 -6.44 8.00 44.23
N PRO A 59 -7.37 8.63 45.04
CA PRO A 59 -7.03 9.13 46.33
C PRO A 59 -6.72 7.98 47.28
N GLY A 60 -5.64 8.13 48.07
CA GLY A 60 -5.20 7.13 49.06
C GLY A 60 -3.96 6.32 48.66
N ILE A 61 -3.37 6.58 47.52
CA ILE A 61 -2.10 5.97 47.09
C ILE A 61 -0.95 6.82 47.61
N ASP A 62 0.11 6.15 48.14
CA ASP A 62 1.34 6.77 48.55
C ASP A 62 1.94 7.63 47.42
N PRO A 63 2.39 8.89 47.69
CA PRO A 63 2.98 9.78 46.69
C PRO A 63 4.13 9.14 45.90
N ALA A 64 4.96 8.32 46.56
CA ALA A 64 6.06 7.61 45.91
C ALA A 64 5.57 6.62 44.82
N ILE A 65 4.53 5.86 45.13
CA ILE A 65 3.91 4.90 44.19
C ILE A 65 3.26 5.65 43.05
N ARG A 66 2.64 6.78 43.33
CA ARG A 66 2.01 7.63 42.28
C ARG A 66 3.03 8.12 41.27
N ILE A 67 4.20 8.55 41.70
CA ILE A 67 5.28 8.99 40.82
C ILE A 67 5.76 7.82 39.93
N VAL A 68 5.93 6.64 40.50
CA VAL A 68 6.36 5.44 39.75
C VAL A 68 5.34 5.09 38.65
N ILE A 69 4.05 5.14 38.96
CA ILE A 69 2.98 4.85 37.99
C ILE A 69 3.00 5.89 36.85
N ILE A 70 3.15 7.16 37.15
CA ILE A 70 3.20 8.23 36.13
C ILE A 70 4.42 8.07 35.25
N VAL A 71 5.59 7.81 35.79
CA VAL A 71 6.82 7.60 35.01
C VAL A 71 6.71 6.38 34.13
N ALA A 72 6.15 5.28 34.64
CA ALA A 72 5.92 4.07 33.85
C ALA A 72 4.94 4.33 32.69
N ALA A 73 3.83 5.03 32.96
CA ALA A 73 2.84 5.38 31.95
C ALA A 73 3.43 6.29 30.84
N LEU A 74 4.23 7.30 31.22
CA LEU A 74 4.90 8.18 30.27
C LEU A 74 5.94 7.42 29.44
N SER A 75 6.71 6.53 30.02
CA SER A 75 7.69 5.70 29.31
C SER A 75 7.02 4.80 28.26
N ILE A 76 5.89 4.21 28.61
CA ILE A 76 5.09 3.40 27.70
C ILE A 76 4.52 4.28 26.57
N ALA A 77 4.00 5.46 26.88
CA ALA A 77 3.47 6.40 25.88
C ALA A 77 4.55 6.84 24.88
N VAL A 78 5.76 7.17 25.36
CA VAL A 78 6.89 7.54 24.50
C VAL A 78 7.32 6.36 23.62
N TYR A 79 7.39 5.15 24.18
CA TYR A 79 7.72 3.96 23.41
C TYR A 79 6.72 3.71 22.27
N PHE A 80 5.41 3.88 22.53
CA PHE A 80 4.39 3.74 21.51
C PHE A 80 4.38 4.89 20.49
N PHE A 81 4.73 6.10 20.94
CA PHE A 81 4.88 7.23 20.03
C PHE A 81 6.02 6.99 19.03
N ILE A 82 7.15 6.47 19.49
CA ILE A 82 8.29 6.12 18.63
C ILE A 82 7.93 4.96 17.70
N LYS A 83 7.23 3.94 18.19
CA LYS A 83 6.73 2.84 17.36
C LYS A 83 5.59 3.26 16.41
N GLY A 84 4.80 4.24 16.77
CA GLY A 84 3.71 4.78 15.95
C GLY A 84 4.20 5.48 14.68
N SER A 85 5.47 5.91 14.63
CA SER A 85 6.12 6.38 13.39
C SER A 85 6.34 5.26 12.35
N VAL A 86 6.02 4.02 12.68
CA VAL A 86 6.00 2.88 11.73
C VAL A 86 4.95 3.05 10.62
N GLY A 87 3.99 3.96 10.74
CA GLY A 87 3.06 4.32 9.66
C GLY A 87 3.75 4.84 8.39
N THR A 88 4.90 5.49 8.52
CA THR A 88 5.74 5.90 7.39
C THR A 88 6.34 4.71 6.65
N THR A 89 6.65 3.62 7.35
CA THR A 89 7.21 2.40 6.77
C THR A 89 6.21 1.69 5.85
N VAL A 90 4.91 1.70 6.19
CA VAL A 90 3.86 1.10 5.36
C VAL A 90 3.69 1.90 4.06
N GLN A 91 3.66 3.22 4.13
CA GLN A 91 3.60 4.09 2.94
C GLN A 91 4.82 3.90 2.04
N GLN A 92 6.00 3.76 2.63
CA GLN A 92 7.22 3.50 1.89
C GLN A 92 7.19 2.13 1.21
N GLN A 93 6.72 1.08 1.89
CA GLN A 93 6.54 -0.24 1.29
C GLN A 93 5.54 -0.22 0.12
N LEU A 94 4.44 0.51 0.25
CA LEU A 94 3.48 0.68 -0.84
C LEU A 94 4.09 1.45 -2.02
N HIS A 95 4.85 2.48 -1.73
CA HIS A 95 5.54 3.25 -2.76
C HIS A 95 6.59 2.43 -3.50
N ASP A 96 7.42 1.68 -2.78
CA ASP A 96 8.41 0.77 -3.36
C ASP A 96 7.75 -0.32 -4.20
N LEU A 97 6.62 -0.87 -3.74
CA LEU A 97 5.81 -1.83 -4.49
C LEU A 97 5.26 -1.20 -5.78
N ASP A 98 4.74 0.01 -5.71
CA ASP A 98 4.22 0.74 -6.87
C ASP A 98 5.32 1.01 -7.89
N ASP A 99 6.52 1.37 -7.47
CA ASP A 99 7.68 1.60 -8.34
C ASP A 99 8.16 0.31 -9.01
N GLU A 100 8.26 -0.78 -8.26
CA GLU A 100 8.61 -2.10 -8.80
C GLU A 100 7.58 -2.56 -9.82
N TYR A 101 6.31 -2.34 -9.50
CA TYR A 101 5.18 -2.73 -10.34
C TYR A 101 5.08 -1.91 -11.61
N ALA A 102 5.33 -0.60 -11.54
CA ALA A 102 5.33 0.27 -12.70
C ALA A 102 6.34 -0.16 -13.77
N LYS A 103 7.43 -0.81 -13.37
CA LYS A 103 8.42 -1.37 -14.29
C LYS A 103 7.93 -2.61 -15.03
N LYS A 104 7.04 -3.37 -14.43
CA LYS A 104 6.49 -4.62 -14.98
C LYS A 104 5.15 -4.42 -15.67
N TYR A 105 4.31 -3.54 -15.11
CA TYR A 105 2.96 -3.24 -15.59
C TYR A 105 2.97 -2.08 -16.57
N LYS A 106 3.41 -2.38 -17.77
CA LYS A 106 3.56 -1.41 -18.86
C LYS A 106 3.05 -1.97 -20.17
N CYS A 107 2.87 -1.11 -21.15
CA CYS A 107 2.49 -1.53 -22.48
C CYS A 107 3.46 -2.60 -23.03
N PRO A 108 2.97 -3.75 -23.52
CA PRO A 108 3.81 -4.82 -24.04
C PRO A 108 4.56 -4.42 -25.33
N ASN A 109 4.16 -3.35 -25.98
CA ASN A 109 4.89 -2.81 -27.13
C ASN A 109 6.18 -2.14 -26.63
N SER A 110 7.32 -2.71 -27.01
CA SER A 110 8.64 -2.20 -26.65
C SER A 110 8.91 -0.77 -27.12
N ALA A 111 8.30 -0.36 -28.21
CA ALA A 111 8.41 1.01 -28.73
C ALA A 111 7.63 2.05 -27.89
N CYS A 112 6.58 1.62 -27.18
CA CYS A 112 5.76 2.46 -26.32
C CYS A 112 6.29 2.46 -24.88
N GLY A 113 6.33 1.28 -24.25
CA GLY A 113 6.82 1.07 -22.91
C GLY A 113 6.15 1.92 -21.82
N ARG A 114 4.99 2.54 -22.12
CA ARG A 114 4.32 3.43 -21.17
C ARG A 114 3.73 2.64 -20.02
N PRO A 115 4.03 3.00 -18.75
CA PRO A 115 3.46 2.34 -17.59
C PRO A 115 1.94 2.60 -17.51
N PHE A 116 1.17 1.57 -17.14
CA PHE A 116 -0.27 1.71 -16.93
C PHE A 116 -0.62 2.39 -15.60
N GLY A 117 0.32 2.48 -14.68
CA GLY A 117 0.12 3.11 -13.39
C GLY A 117 -0.96 2.42 -12.55
N ALA A 118 -1.88 3.19 -12.01
CA ALA A 118 -2.96 2.69 -11.15
C ALA A 118 -4.21 2.19 -11.94
N ILE A 119 -4.12 2.06 -13.25
CA ILE A 119 -5.25 1.61 -14.08
C ILE A 119 -5.53 0.13 -13.82
N PRO A 120 -6.76 -0.25 -13.40
CA PRO A 120 -7.12 -1.65 -13.17
C PRO A 120 -7.01 -2.48 -14.46
N TYR A 121 -6.58 -3.74 -14.32
CA TYR A 121 -6.49 -4.66 -15.46
C TYR A 121 -7.80 -4.78 -16.24
N ARG A 122 -8.94 -4.78 -15.56
CA ARG A 122 -10.26 -4.85 -16.19
C ARG A 122 -10.51 -3.68 -17.15
N THR A 123 -10.02 -2.50 -16.83
CA THR A 123 -10.15 -1.32 -17.70
C THR A 123 -9.34 -1.48 -18.97
N ILE A 124 -8.13 -2.02 -18.87
CA ILE A 124 -7.27 -2.31 -20.01
C ILE A 124 -7.88 -3.41 -20.89
N GLU A 125 -8.40 -4.45 -20.27
CA GLU A 125 -9.11 -5.55 -20.95
C GLU A 125 -10.35 -5.08 -21.68
N TYR A 126 -11.11 -4.17 -21.09
CA TYR A 126 -12.31 -3.58 -21.70
C TYR A 126 -11.97 -2.72 -22.91
N ASN A 127 -10.97 -1.89 -22.81
CA ASN A 127 -10.57 -0.98 -23.88
C ASN A 127 -9.87 -1.68 -25.04
N LYS A 128 -9.22 -2.81 -24.79
CA LYS A 128 -8.50 -3.63 -25.78
C LYS A 128 -7.47 -2.89 -26.63
N GLN A 129 -7.08 -1.70 -26.21
CA GLN A 129 -6.20 -0.81 -26.95
C GLN A 129 -5.33 0.02 -25.99
N CYS A 130 -4.08 0.27 -26.38
CA CYS A 130 -3.22 1.18 -25.64
C CYS A 130 -3.63 2.63 -25.85
N PHE A 131 -3.71 3.40 -24.79
CA PHE A 131 -4.03 4.83 -24.85
C PHE A 131 -2.94 5.69 -25.50
N ALA A 132 -1.69 5.22 -25.47
CA ALA A 132 -0.55 5.97 -25.96
C ALA A 132 -0.17 5.63 -27.41
N CYS A 133 0.01 4.35 -27.72
CA CYS A 133 0.48 3.91 -29.04
C CYS A 133 -0.62 3.31 -29.93
N GLY A 134 -1.81 3.06 -29.40
CA GLY A 134 -2.94 2.52 -30.15
C GLY A 134 -2.83 1.03 -30.49
N CYS A 135 -1.83 0.30 -29.98
CA CYS A 135 -1.73 -1.13 -30.21
C CYS A 135 -2.93 -1.89 -29.60
N LYS A 136 -3.36 -2.95 -30.29
CA LYS A 136 -4.48 -3.77 -29.84
C LYS A 136 -4.01 -4.88 -28.89
N TYR A 137 -4.88 -5.23 -27.95
CA TYR A 137 -4.66 -6.30 -27.00
C TYR A 137 -5.59 -7.49 -27.27
N THR A 138 -5.04 -8.68 -27.10
CA THR A 138 -5.80 -9.95 -27.13
C THR A 138 -5.61 -10.73 -25.84
N HIS A 139 -6.57 -11.60 -25.56
CA HIS A 139 -6.46 -12.54 -24.43
C HIS A 139 -5.44 -13.62 -24.67
#